data_fe2b01a4e3400cd1180d82ae0243457a
#
_entry.id   fe2b01a4e3400cd1180d82ae0243457a
#
_cell.length_a   1.000
_cell.length_b   1.000
_cell.length_c   1.000
_cell.angle_alpha   90.00
_cell.angle_beta   90.00
_cell.angle_gamma   90.00
#
_symmetry.space_group_name_H-M   'P 1'
#
loop_
_entity.id
_entity.type
_entity.pdbx_description
1 polymer ?
#
loop_
_entity_poly.entity_id
_entity_poly.type
_entity_poly.pdbx_seq_one_letter_code
_entity_poly.pdbx_strand_id
1 'polypeptide(L)'
;DVALGAEFARFITRYRNAQTPAPRPRPLTAAQFAARIGKGAALARHPFARMATCAGKRGRVSVYLAGQAFDTSARMARLLGGDEIVAPSVTALNDAERADLLKWLNLGLIGFVS
;
A
#
# COMPACT_ATOMS: atom_id res chain seq x y z
N ASP A 1 4.45 16.44 17.66
CA ASP A 1 5.73 16.53 16.97
C ASP A 1 5.79 15.57 15.81
N VAL A 2 5.98 16.10 14.60
CA VAL A 2 5.97 15.31 13.37
C VAL A 2 7.09 14.29 13.34
N ALA A 3 8.30 14.66 13.76
CA ALA A 3 9.44 13.73 13.76
C ALA A 3 9.21 12.57 14.73
N LEU A 4 8.73 12.88 15.93
CA LEU A 4 8.42 11.85 16.92
C LEU A 4 7.29 10.95 16.42
N GLY A 5 6.28 11.54 15.79
CA GLY A 5 5.16 10.78 15.23
C GLY A 5 5.61 9.82 14.14
N ALA A 6 6.51 10.25 13.25
CA ALA A 6 7.02 9.42 12.17
C ALA A 6 7.82 8.22 12.71
N GLU A 7 8.69 8.46 13.68
CA GLU A 7 9.47 7.38 14.30
C GLU A 7 8.57 6.38 15.03
N PHE A 8 7.57 6.86 15.73
CA PHE A 8 6.62 6.02 16.44
C PHE A 8 5.81 5.17 15.46
N ALA A 9 5.35 5.75 14.37
CA ALA A 9 4.61 5.02 13.35
C ALA A 9 5.45 3.91 12.74
N ARG A 10 6.72 4.19 12.44
CA ARG A 10 7.64 3.19 11.89
C ARG A 10 7.86 2.04 12.89
N PHE A 11 8.01 2.37 14.16
CA PHE A 11 8.17 1.35 15.21
C PHE A 11 6.94 0.44 15.27
N ILE A 12 5.75 1.01 15.28
CA ILE A 12 4.52 0.24 15.36
C ILE A 12 4.39 -0.72 14.17
N THR A 13 4.69 -0.23 12.96
CA THR A 13 4.51 -1.05 11.76
C THR A 13 5.54 -2.16 11.65
N ARG A 14 6.69 -2.04 12.31
CA ARG A 14 7.76 -3.05 12.27
C ARG A 14 7.68 -4.06 13.40
N TYR A 15 6.95 -3.77 14.44
CA TYR A 15 7.01 -4.56 15.67
C TYR A 15 6.60 -6.02 15.49
N ARG A 16 5.65 -6.25 14.64
CA ARG A 16 5.16 -7.61 14.40
C ARG A 16 5.90 -8.22 13.22
N ASN A 17 6.97 -8.92 13.50
CA ASN A 17 7.82 -9.47 12.45
C ASN A 17 7.62 -10.95 12.18
N ALA A 18 6.96 -11.70 13.08
CA ALA A 18 6.80 -13.15 12.92
C ALA A 18 6.02 -13.52 11.64
N GLN A 19 5.12 -12.63 11.20
CA GLN A 19 4.31 -12.84 10.01
C GLN A 19 4.41 -11.63 9.10
N THR A 20 5.60 -11.07 9.00
CA THR A 20 5.86 -9.90 8.17
C THR A 20 5.60 -10.25 6.70
N PRO A 21 4.93 -9.38 5.95
CA PRO A 21 4.74 -9.57 4.53
C PRO A 21 6.08 -9.73 3.82
N ALA A 22 6.14 -10.63 2.85
CA ALA A 22 7.34 -10.89 2.07
C ALA A 22 7.12 -10.51 0.61
N PRO A 23 8.17 -10.04 -0.10
CA PRO A 23 8.04 -9.76 -1.52
C PRO A 23 7.57 -10.97 -2.30
N ARG A 24 6.85 -10.72 -3.40
CA ARG A 24 6.41 -11.79 -4.28
C ARG A 24 7.63 -12.47 -4.91
N PRO A 25 7.66 -13.81 -4.96
CA PRO A 25 8.75 -14.53 -5.65
C PRO A 25 8.84 -14.17 -7.14
N ARG A 26 7.68 -13.87 -7.76
CA ARG A 26 7.62 -13.44 -9.15
C ARG A 26 6.87 -12.12 -9.23
N PRO A 27 7.58 -11.00 -9.28
CA PRO A 27 6.92 -9.70 -9.38
C PRO A 27 6.05 -9.60 -10.63
N LEU A 28 4.90 -8.98 -10.48
CA LEU A 28 4.03 -8.71 -11.62
C LEU A 28 4.53 -7.50 -12.39
N THR A 29 4.37 -7.56 -13.72
CA THR A 29 4.59 -6.38 -14.56
C THR A 29 3.35 -5.49 -14.53
N ALA A 30 3.50 -4.23 -14.99
CA ALA A 30 2.38 -3.31 -15.10
C ALA A 30 1.27 -3.89 -15.99
N ALA A 31 1.63 -4.55 -17.08
CA ALA A 31 0.66 -5.16 -17.99
C ALA A 31 -0.12 -6.29 -17.33
N GLN A 32 0.57 -7.15 -16.57
CA GLN A 32 -0.08 -8.24 -15.85
C GLN A 32 -1.02 -7.71 -14.76
N PHE A 33 -0.59 -6.68 -14.06
CA PHE A 33 -1.42 -6.03 -13.05
C PHE A 33 -2.68 -5.43 -13.67
N ALA A 34 -2.52 -4.67 -14.75
CA ALA A 34 -3.65 -4.07 -15.47
C ALA A 34 -4.63 -5.14 -15.97
N ALA A 35 -4.13 -6.27 -16.46
CA ALA A 35 -4.97 -7.36 -16.95
C ALA A 35 -5.83 -7.94 -15.82
N ARG A 36 -5.25 -8.14 -14.64
CA ARG A 36 -6.01 -8.65 -13.50
C ARG A 36 -7.07 -7.67 -13.01
N ILE A 37 -6.73 -6.39 -12.96
CA ILE A 37 -7.68 -5.35 -12.59
C ILE A 37 -8.82 -5.29 -13.63
N GLY A 38 -8.48 -5.43 -14.91
CA GLY A 38 -9.47 -5.47 -15.99
C GLY A 38 -10.45 -6.63 -15.88
N LYS A 39 -10.07 -7.71 -15.20
CA LYS A 39 -10.95 -8.86 -14.93
C LYS A 39 -11.73 -8.70 -13.62
N GLY A 40 -11.66 -7.56 -12.99
CA GLY A 40 -12.42 -7.28 -11.76
C GLY A 40 -11.73 -7.68 -10.48
N ALA A 41 -10.44 -7.98 -10.50
CA ALA A 41 -9.71 -8.34 -9.28
C ALA A 41 -9.71 -7.19 -8.27
N ALA A 42 -9.84 -7.52 -6.99
CA ALA A 42 -9.77 -6.57 -5.91
C ALA A 42 -8.48 -6.79 -5.10
N LEU A 43 -8.05 -5.76 -4.40
CA LEU A 43 -6.84 -5.79 -3.60
C LEU A 43 -7.18 -5.52 -2.14
N ALA A 44 -6.37 -6.02 -1.23
CA ALA A 44 -6.49 -5.71 0.18
C ALA A 44 -5.09 -5.67 0.79
N ARG A 45 -4.96 -4.84 1.84
CA ARG A 45 -3.72 -4.78 2.61
C ARG A 45 -3.48 -6.14 3.27
N HIS A 46 -2.22 -6.58 3.28
CA HIS A 46 -1.86 -7.82 3.97
C HIS A 46 -2.31 -7.73 5.44
N PRO A 47 -2.92 -8.79 6.00
CA PRO A 47 -3.44 -8.75 7.38
C PRO A 47 -2.41 -8.34 8.43
N PHE A 48 -1.14 -8.64 8.20
CA PHE A 48 -0.06 -8.31 9.11
C PHE A 48 0.76 -7.10 8.67
N ALA A 49 0.35 -6.42 7.60
CA ALA A 49 0.98 -5.17 7.19
C ALA A 49 0.31 -4.02 7.95
N ARG A 50 0.80 -3.77 9.15
CA ARG A 50 0.27 -2.67 9.95
C ARG A 50 0.53 -1.35 9.26
N MET A 51 -0.46 -0.47 9.31
CA MET A 51 -0.41 0.80 8.63
C MET A 51 -0.49 1.96 9.63
N ALA A 52 0.35 2.95 9.41
CA ALA A 52 0.27 4.22 10.10
C ALA A 52 0.50 5.32 9.09
N THR A 53 -0.09 6.50 9.32
CA THR A 53 0.04 7.63 8.40
C THR A 53 0.45 8.88 9.15
N CYS A 54 1.22 9.73 8.45
CA CYS A 54 1.58 11.05 8.94
C CYS A 54 1.37 12.04 7.80
N ALA A 55 0.94 13.25 8.14
CA ALA A 55 0.80 14.30 7.14
C ALA A 55 2.16 14.62 6.53
N GLY A 56 2.22 14.65 5.21
CA GLY A 56 3.40 15.03 4.47
C GLY A 56 3.32 16.46 4.00
N LYS A 57 4.23 16.83 3.11
CA LYS A 57 4.27 18.17 2.54
C LYS A 57 3.35 18.27 1.33
N ARG A 58 2.79 19.43 1.11
CA ARG A 58 2.00 19.77 -0.11
C ARG A 58 0.84 18.81 -0.34
N GLY A 59 0.13 18.44 0.71
CA GLY A 59 -1.02 17.55 0.58
C GLY A 59 -0.67 16.09 0.38
N ARG A 60 0.61 15.74 0.41
CA ARG A 60 1.06 14.35 0.39
C ARG A 60 0.94 13.73 1.77
N VAL A 61 0.97 12.42 1.82
CA VAL A 61 0.87 11.67 3.08
C VAL A 61 2.01 10.66 3.11
N SER A 62 2.67 10.55 4.25
CA SER A 62 3.63 9.48 4.48
C SER A 62 2.89 8.29 5.06
N VAL A 63 2.98 7.15 4.37
CA VAL A 63 2.34 5.91 4.77
C VAL A 63 3.43 4.94 5.21
N TYR A 64 3.25 4.36 6.38
CA TYR A 64 4.17 3.34 6.91
C TYR A 64 3.47 2.00 6.87
N LEU A 65 4.02 1.07 6.12
CA LEU A 65 3.48 -0.28 5.96
C LEU A 65 4.56 -1.28 6.34
N ALA A 66 4.31 -2.09 7.36
CA ALA A 66 5.24 -3.12 7.83
C ALA A 66 6.66 -2.56 8.07
N GLY A 67 6.75 -1.32 8.55
CA GLY A 67 8.03 -0.68 8.85
C GLY A 67 8.69 0.03 7.68
N GLN A 68 8.06 0.02 6.50
CA GLN A 68 8.55 0.73 5.32
C GLN A 68 7.77 2.02 5.13
N ALA A 69 8.46 3.09 4.77
CA ALA A 69 7.84 4.41 4.59
C ALA A 69 7.66 4.70 3.10
N PHE A 70 6.50 5.20 2.74
CA PHE A 70 6.17 5.59 1.38
C PHE A 70 5.50 6.96 1.39
N ASP A 71 5.84 7.78 0.41
CA ASP A 71 5.21 9.08 0.22
C ASP A 71 4.18 8.96 -0.91
N THR A 72 2.92 9.27 -0.61
CA THR A 72 1.84 9.06 -1.58
C THR A 72 0.76 10.13 -1.41
N SER A 73 -0.32 10.03 -2.20
CA SER A 73 -1.43 10.97 -2.12
C SER A 73 -2.37 10.62 -0.97
N ALA A 74 -3.16 11.61 -0.52
CA ALA A 74 -4.18 11.38 0.49
C ALA A 74 -5.20 10.35 0.03
N ARG A 75 -5.53 10.35 -1.27
CA ARG A 75 -6.46 9.38 -1.85
C ARG A 75 -5.94 7.96 -1.69
N MET A 76 -4.65 7.73 -1.97
CA MET A 76 -4.03 6.41 -1.82
C MET A 76 -4.02 5.96 -0.36
N ALA A 77 -3.73 6.89 0.55
CA ALA A 77 -3.75 6.57 1.99
C ALA A 77 -5.15 6.13 2.43
N ARG A 78 -6.19 6.79 1.93
CA ARG A 78 -7.57 6.40 2.25
C ARG A 78 -7.91 5.02 1.70
N LEU A 79 -7.48 4.72 0.47
CA LEU A 79 -7.73 3.40 -0.12
C LEU A 79 -7.04 2.29 0.67
N LEU A 80 -5.80 2.52 1.08
CA LEU A 80 -5.07 1.54 1.89
C LEU A 80 -5.68 1.32 3.26
N GLY A 81 -6.33 2.33 3.81
CA GLY A 81 -6.98 2.23 5.12
C GLY A 81 -8.31 1.50 5.09
N GLY A 82 -8.88 1.26 3.91
CA GLY A 82 -10.14 0.55 3.76
C GLY A 82 -9.96 -0.96 3.74
N ASP A 83 -11.08 -1.68 3.65
CA ASP A 83 -11.07 -3.15 3.67
C ASP A 83 -10.59 -3.73 2.34
N GLU A 84 -11.05 -3.17 1.22
CA GLU A 84 -10.68 -3.63 -0.11
C GLU A 84 -10.52 -2.45 -1.04
N ILE A 85 -9.65 -2.63 -2.04
CA ILE A 85 -9.51 -1.70 -3.16
C ILE A 85 -10.10 -2.40 -4.38
N VAL A 86 -11.29 -1.94 -4.79
CA VAL A 86 -12.00 -2.58 -5.89
C VAL A 86 -11.51 -2.07 -7.24
N ALA A 87 -11.72 -2.87 -8.30
CA ALA A 87 -11.23 -2.54 -9.64
C ALA A 87 -11.63 -1.14 -10.13
N PRO A 88 -12.89 -0.67 -9.98
CA PRO A 88 -13.22 0.69 -10.40
C PRO A 88 -12.41 1.77 -9.69
N SER A 89 -12.06 1.58 -8.43
CA SER A 89 -11.22 2.52 -7.69
C SER A 89 -9.80 2.56 -8.27
N VAL A 90 -9.25 1.40 -8.66
CA VAL A 90 -7.94 1.35 -9.29
C VAL A 90 -7.94 2.04 -10.65
N THR A 91 -8.99 1.81 -11.44
CA THR A 91 -9.12 2.44 -12.75
C THR A 91 -9.18 3.96 -12.65
N ALA A 92 -9.73 4.49 -11.58
CA ALA A 92 -9.84 5.93 -11.37
C ALA A 92 -8.52 6.59 -10.95
N LEU A 93 -7.49 5.81 -10.60
CA LEU A 93 -6.20 6.34 -10.18
C LEU A 93 -5.38 6.80 -11.40
N ASN A 94 -4.45 7.72 -11.16
CA ASN A 94 -3.50 8.11 -12.20
C ASN A 94 -2.36 7.08 -12.30
N ASP A 95 -1.48 7.26 -13.28
CA ASP A 95 -0.41 6.29 -13.55
C ASP A 95 0.55 6.15 -12.37
N ALA A 96 0.89 7.27 -11.71
CA ALA A 96 1.80 7.25 -10.58
C ALA A 96 1.19 6.48 -9.40
N GLU A 97 -0.10 6.67 -9.16
CA GLU A 97 -0.81 5.97 -8.08
C GLU A 97 -0.92 4.47 -8.36
N ARG A 98 -1.20 4.10 -9.62
CA ARG A 98 -1.22 2.69 -10.01
C ARG A 98 0.16 2.05 -9.89
N ALA A 99 1.22 2.80 -10.20
CA ALA A 99 2.59 2.32 -10.01
C ALA A 99 2.89 2.05 -8.52
N ASP A 100 2.40 2.92 -7.64
CA ASP A 100 2.54 2.70 -6.19
C ASP A 100 1.83 1.42 -5.76
N LEU A 101 0.61 1.17 -6.23
CA LEU A 101 -0.10 -0.06 -5.92
C LEU A 101 0.68 -1.29 -6.38
N LEU A 102 1.21 -1.26 -7.59
CA LEU A 102 1.98 -2.37 -8.13
C LEU A 102 3.24 -2.62 -7.28
N LYS A 103 3.91 -1.55 -6.88
CA LYS A 103 5.08 -1.65 -6.00
C LYS A 103 4.73 -2.33 -4.68
N TRP A 104 3.65 -1.89 -4.04
CA TRP A 104 3.24 -2.48 -2.77
C TRP A 104 2.79 -3.93 -2.93
N LEU A 105 2.13 -4.25 -4.03
CA LEU A 105 1.75 -5.63 -4.35
C LEU A 105 2.98 -6.52 -4.47
N ASN A 106 3.98 -6.07 -5.22
CA ASN A 106 5.21 -6.84 -5.42
C ASN A 106 6.05 -6.96 -4.14
N LEU A 107 5.92 -6.01 -3.23
CA LEU A 107 6.55 -6.10 -1.91
C LEU A 107 5.79 -7.00 -0.94
N GLY A 108 4.61 -7.46 -1.32
CA GLY A 108 3.79 -8.31 -0.45
C GLY A 108 2.99 -7.54 0.58
N LEU A 109 2.96 -6.21 0.51
CA LEU A 109 2.25 -5.37 1.47
C LEU A 109 0.75 -5.34 1.23
N ILE A 110 0.34 -5.55 -0.02
CA ILE A 110 -1.05 -5.76 -0.41
C ILE A 110 -1.11 -7.02 -1.27
N GLY A 111 -2.30 -7.59 -1.41
CA GLY A 111 -2.48 -8.78 -2.22
C GLY A 111 -3.85 -8.80 -2.87
N PHE A 112 -4.03 -9.73 -3.81
CA PHE A 112 -5.33 -9.95 -4.43
C PHE A 112 -6.26 -10.65 -3.45
N VAL A 113 -7.51 -10.22 -3.45
CA VAL A 113 -8.56 -10.87 -2.66
C VAL A 113 -9.05 -12.09 -3.44
N SER A 114 -9.09 -13.21 -2.77
CA SER A 114 -9.55 -14.47 -3.36
C SER A 114 -11.06 -14.53 -3.47
#